data_eb8b1d2690a9e45d001e8096c762b102
#
_entry.id   eb8b1d2690a9e45d001e8096c762b102
#
_cell.length_a   1.000
_cell.length_b   1.000
_cell.length_c   1.000
_cell.angle_alpha   90.00
_cell.angle_beta   90.00
_cell.angle_gamma   90.00
#
_symmetry.space_group_name_H-M   'P 1'
#
loop_
_entity.id
_entity.type
_entity.pdbx_description
1 polymer ?
#
loop_
_entity_poly.entity_id
_entity_poly.type
_entity_poly.pdbx_seq_one_letter_code
_entity_poly.pdbx_strand_id
1 'polypeptide(L)'
;AENGKMIIEVADEAGIHIPRFCYHKKLSVAANCRMCLVEVENGRKPVPACATPITNGMKVFTKSEQALHSQKVVMEFLLINHPLDCPICDQAGECGLQNYYMSVGKYHSQMERPKVLKPKALDIGGDLVLDTERCILCSRCVRFESEVTKSGALGIFDRGDHAIIGTY
;
A
#
# COMPACT_ATOMS: atom_id res chain seq x y z
N ALA A 1 14.54 -20.90 6.04
CA ALA A 1 14.78 -19.68 5.26
C ALA A 1 16.11 -19.06 5.71
N GLU A 2 16.81 -18.39 4.81
CA GLU A 2 18.08 -17.73 5.11
C GLU A 2 17.84 -16.52 6.02
N ASN A 3 18.68 -16.37 7.06
CA ASN A 3 18.62 -15.23 7.96
C ASN A 3 18.82 -13.91 7.19
N GLY A 4 18.00 -12.91 7.48
CA GLY A 4 18.04 -11.59 6.86
C GLY A 4 16.98 -11.33 5.79
N LYS A 5 16.30 -12.36 5.28
CA LYS A 5 15.12 -12.16 4.42
C LYS A 5 13.97 -11.54 5.22
N MET A 6 13.14 -10.76 4.53
CA MET A 6 11.92 -10.22 5.14
C MET A 6 10.82 -11.29 5.20
N ILE A 7 9.92 -11.17 6.17
CA ILE A 7 8.77 -12.08 6.31
C ILE A 7 8.01 -12.24 4.99
N ILE A 8 7.81 -11.13 4.25
CA ILE A 8 7.07 -11.12 3.00
C ILE A 8 7.74 -11.94 1.89
N GLU A 9 9.08 -11.96 1.86
CA GLU A 9 9.85 -12.71 0.86
C GLU A 9 9.75 -14.22 1.13
N VAL A 10 9.88 -14.60 2.40
CA VAL A 10 9.73 -15.99 2.82
C VAL A 10 8.31 -16.50 2.62
N ALA A 11 7.30 -15.65 2.86
CA ALA A 11 5.90 -15.98 2.59
C ALA A 11 5.66 -16.23 1.09
N ASP A 12 6.22 -15.36 0.22
CA ASP A 12 6.13 -15.51 -1.23
C ASP A 12 6.79 -16.82 -1.72
N GLU A 13 7.97 -17.16 -1.20
CA GLU A 13 8.66 -18.42 -1.48
C GLU A 13 7.86 -19.65 -1.05
N ALA A 14 7.08 -19.51 0.01
CA ALA A 14 6.19 -20.57 0.53
C ALA A 14 4.81 -20.58 -0.15
N GLY A 15 4.55 -19.73 -1.13
CA GLY A 15 3.25 -19.59 -1.79
C GLY A 15 2.16 -18.95 -0.92
N ILE A 16 2.54 -18.29 0.17
CA ILE A 16 1.64 -17.61 1.09
C ILE A 16 1.53 -16.14 0.70
N HIS A 17 0.40 -15.75 0.15
CA HIS A 17 0.16 -14.37 -0.23
C HIS A 17 -0.15 -13.49 0.99
N ILE A 18 0.65 -12.43 1.18
CA ILE A 18 0.40 -11.35 2.14
C ILE A 18 0.00 -10.09 1.37
N PRO A 19 -1.17 -9.48 1.66
CA PRO A 19 -1.64 -8.26 0.99
C PRO A 19 -0.62 -7.12 1.09
N ARG A 20 -0.43 -6.37 -0.01
CA ARG A 20 0.59 -5.29 -0.07
C ARG A 20 0.29 -4.29 -1.17
N PHE A 21 0.73 -3.03 -0.97
CA PHE A 21 0.70 -2.00 -2.01
C PHE A 21 2.07 -1.39 -2.26
N CYS A 22 2.75 -0.86 -1.23
CA CYS A 22 4.01 -0.17 -1.41
C CYS A 22 5.20 -1.09 -1.69
N TYR A 23 5.19 -2.32 -1.19
CA TYR A 23 6.28 -3.27 -1.41
C TYR A 23 6.39 -3.70 -2.87
N HIS A 24 7.61 -3.73 -3.37
CA HIS A 24 7.98 -4.33 -4.66
C HIS A 24 9.38 -4.91 -4.54
N LYS A 25 9.59 -6.14 -5.01
CA LYS A 25 10.86 -6.90 -4.85
C LYS A 25 12.10 -6.24 -5.47
N LYS A 26 11.90 -5.29 -6.37
CA LYS A 26 12.99 -4.58 -7.08
C LYS A 26 13.16 -3.13 -6.64
N LEU A 27 12.46 -2.70 -5.60
CA LEU A 27 12.55 -1.35 -5.05
C LEU A 27 12.87 -1.41 -3.56
N SER A 28 13.47 -0.38 -3.03
CA SER A 28 13.70 -0.25 -1.58
C SER A 28 12.41 -0.39 -0.78
N VAL A 29 12.52 -0.80 0.46
CA VAL A 29 11.36 -1.01 1.34
C VAL A 29 10.88 0.32 1.89
N ALA A 30 9.67 0.74 1.51
CA ALA A 30 9.05 1.96 2.05
C ALA A 30 8.27 1.74 3.35
N ALA A 31 7.66 0.56 3.54
CA ALA A 31 6.85 0.19 4.70
C ALA A 31 5.72 1.19 5.06
N ASN A 32 5.26 2.02 4.11
CA ASN A 32 4.34 3.13 4.34
C ASN A 32 2.86 2.73 4.26
N CYS A 33 2.46 1.79 3.38
CA CYS A 33 1.05 1.44 3.20
C CYS A 33 0.47 0.60 4.34
N ARG A 34 1.29 -0.10 5.11
CA ARG A 34 0.90 -0.97 6.23
C ARG A 34 -0.05 -2.12 5.89
N MET A 35 -0.37 -2.36 4.63
CA MET A 35 -1.30 -3.44 4.25
C MET A 35 -0.78 -4.83 4.59
N CYS A 36 0.54 -5.00 4.67
CA CYS A 36 1.19 -6.28 4.95
C CYS A 36 1.39 -6.57 6.45
N LEU A 37 0.56 -6.00 7.32
CA LEU A 37 0.62 -6.29 8.76
C LEU A 37 0.29 -7.75 9.03
N VAL A 38 1.16 -8.40 9.81
CA VAL A 38 1.03 -9.79 10.28
C VAL A 38 1.29 -9.87 11.78
N GLU A 39 0.80 -10.92 12.41
CA GLU A 39 1.08 -11.21 13.80
C GLU A 39 2.32 -12.10 13.92
N VAL A 40 3.16 -11.81 14.89
CA VAL A 40 4.29 -12.66 15.28
C VAL A 40 4.02 -13.23 16.67
N GLU A 41 4.27 -14.52 16.87
CA GLU A 41 4.09 -15.18 18.17
C GLU A 41 4.83 -14.41 19.28
N ASN A 42 4.15 -14.16 20.40
CA ASN A 42 4.63 -13.33 21.51
C ASN A 42 4.94 -11.86 21.17
N GLY A 43 4.58 -11.40 19.97
CA GLY A 43 4.67 -10.00 19.59
C GLY A 43 3.60 -9.15 20.26
N ARG A 44 3.97 -7.94 20.72
CA ARG A 44 3.00 -7.04 21.37
C ARG A 44 2.01 -6.38 20.38
N LYS A 45 2.39 -6.31 19.11
CA LYS A 45 1.61 -5.63 18.05
C LYS A 45 1.95 -6.22 16.69
N PRO A 46 1.05 -6.10 15.70
CA PRO A 46 1.33 -6.50 14.33
C PRO A 46 2.53 -5.77 13.74
N VAL A 47 3.27 -6.47 12.90
CA VAL A 47 4.49 -5.95 12.25
C VAL A 47 4.32 -5.93 10.73
N PRO A 48 4.95 -4.98 10.02
CA PRO A 48 4.93 -4.96 8.57
C PRO A 48 5.83 -6.07 8.00
N ALA A 49 5.25 -7.06 7.35
CA ALA A 49 6.00 -8.20 6.80
C ALA A 49 7.08 -7.80 5.78
N CYS A 50 6.89 -6.67 5.08
CA CYS A 50 7.86 -6.17 4.11
C CYS A 50 9.13 -5.54 4.73
N ALA A 51 9.08 -5.18 6.03
CA ALA A 51 10.18 -4.48 6.71
C ALA A 51 10.61 -5.19 8.01
N THR A 52 10.13 -6.40 8.25
CA THR A 52 10.49 -7.19 9.42
C THR A 52 11.33 -8.39 8.97
N PRO A 53 12.61 -8.45 9.34
CA PRO A 53 13.45 -9.60 9.03
C PRO A 53 13.03 -10.82 9.84
N ILE A 54 13.20 -12.01 9.27
CA ILE A 54 12.94 -13.26 9.96
C ILE A 54 14.08 -13.55 10.95
N THR A 55 13.72 -14.26 12.01
CA THR A 55 14.66 -14.81 12.99
C THR A 55 14.41 -16.30 13.20
N ASN A 56 15.41 -17.03 13.70
CA ASN A 56 15.27 -18.46 13.97
C ASN A 56 14.13 -18.74 14.95
N GLY A 57 13.30 -19.71 14.62
CA GLY A 57 12.15 -20.09 15.45
C GLY A 57 10.95 -19.12 15.41
N MET A 58 11.03 -18.02 14.61
CA MET A 58 9.91 -17.08 14.49
C MET A 58 8.68 -17.78 13.90
N LYS A 59 7.53 -17.62 14.57
CA LYS A 59 6.24 -18.05 14.04
C LYS A 59 5.42 -16.82 13.65
N VAL A 60 4.91 -16.83 12.44
CA VAL A 60 4.17 -15.71 11.84
C VAL A 60 2.78 -16.18 11.45
N PHE A 61 1.77 -15.42 11.87
CA PHE A 61 0.37 -15.68 11.57
C PHE A 61 -0.15 -14.61 10.61
N THR A 62 -0.39 -15.01 9.37
CA THR A 62 -0.81 -14.11 8.29
C THR A 62 -2.32 -13.91 8.22
N LYS A 63 -3.09 -14.79 8.86
CA LYS A 63 -4.56 -14.82 8.87
C LYS A 63 -5.16 -14.89 10.28
N SER A 64 -4.40 -14.54 11.32
CA SER A 64 -4.96 -14.41 12.66
C SER A 64 -5.99 -13.28 12.73
N GLU A 65 -6.83 -13.30 13.74
CA GLU A 65 -7.82 -12.24 13.98
C GLU A 65 -7.16 -10.86 14.04
N GLN A 66 -6.00 -10.75 14.74
CA GLN A 66 -5.24 -9.52 14.85
C GLN A 66 -4.68 -9.04 13.50
N ALA A 67 -4.15 -9.94 12.67
CA ALA A 67 -3.65 -9.62 11.33
C ALA A 67 -4.79 -9.15 10.42
N LEU A 68 -5.89 -9.89 10.36
CA LEU A 68 -7.06 -9.54 9.55
C LEU A 68 -7.72 -8.23 10.00
N HIS A 69 -7.83 -8.02 11.32
CA HIS A 69 -8.33 -6.75 11.85
C HIS A 69 -7.44 -5.58 11.40
N SER A 70 -6.13 -5.72 11.51
CA SER A 70 -5.17 -4.68 11.09
C SER A 70 -5.27 -4.37 9.60
N GLN A 71 -5.35 -5.39 8.75
CA GLN A 71 -5.54 -5.23 7.31
C GLN A 71 -6.86 -4.53 6.96
N LYS A 72 -7.93 -4.86 7.70
CA LYS A 72 -9.25 -4.24 7.56
C LYS A 72 -9.21 -2.74 7.91
N VAL A 73 -8.56 -2.37 9.01
CA VAL A 73 -8.37 -0.97 9.42
C VAL A 73 -7.54 -0.21 8.39
N VAL A 74 -6.44 -0.80 7.91
CA VAL A 74 -5.60 -0.18 6.88
C VAL A 74 -6.39 0.03 5.58
N MET A 75 -7.21 -0.95 5.17
CA MET A 75 -8.06 -0.81 4.01
C MET A 75 -9.03 0.35 4.16
N GLU A 76 -9.63 0.52 5.34
CA GLU A 76 -10.52 1.65 5.63
C GLU A 76 -9.79 3.00 5.50
N PHE A 77 -8.55 3.11 6.03
CA PHE A 77 -7.73 4.32 5.86
C PHE A 77 -7.42 4.62 4.39
N LEU A 78 -7.10 3.63 3.58
CA LEU A 78 -6.84 3.83 2.15
C LEU A 78 -8.09 4.29 1.39
N LEU A 79 -9.27 3.91 1.85
CA LEU A 79 -10.55 4.22 1.19
C LEU A 79 -11.21 5.51 1.70
N ILE A 80 -10.77 6.08 2.83
CA ILE A 80 -11.38 7.28 3.41
C ILE A 80 -11.57 8.39 2.36
N ASN A 81 -10.51 8.74 1.65
CA ASN A 81 -10.54 9.80 0.63
C ASN A 81 -10.47 9.26 -0.82
N HIS A 82 -10.40 7.95 -1.01
CA HIS A 82 -10.38 7.36 -2.34
C HIS A 82 -11.72 7.61 -3.06
N PRO A 83 -11.73 8.11 -4.32
CA PRO A 83 -12.95 8.46 -5.01
C PRO A 83 -13.77 7.21 -5.39
N LEU A 84 -15.07 7.39 -5.59
CA LEU A 84 -15.98 6.34 -6.08
C LEU A 84 -15.98 6.27 -7.61
N ASP A 85 -14.81 6.30 -8.21
CA ASP A 85 -14.58 6.39 -9.65
C ASP A 85 -14.44 5.01 -10.32
N CYS A 86 -14.68 3.91 -9.64
CA CYS A 86 -14.48 2.57 -10.21
C CYS A 86 -15.08 2.38 -11.61
N PRO A 87 -16.29 2.89 -11.92
CA PRO A 87 -16.88 2.73 -13.25
C PRO A 87 -16.15 3.46 -14.38
N ILE A 88 -15.33 4.45 -14.06
CA ILE A 88 -14.58 5.28 -15.02
C ILE A 88 -13.08 5.23 -14.78
N CYS A 89 -12.61 4.35 -13.90
CA CYS A 89 -11.20 4.21 -13.56
C CYS A 89 -10.51 3.20 -14.48
N ASP A 90 -9.40 3.58 -15.08
CA ASP A 90 -8.63 2.71 -15.99
C ASP A 90 -8.13 1.43 -15.32
N GLN A 91 -7.97 1.43 -14.00
CA GLN A 91 -7.52 0.26 -13.21
C GLN A 91 -8.67 -0.71 -12.86
N ALA A 92 -9.93 -0.37 -13.18
CA ALA A 92 -11.08 -1.21 -12.85
C ALA A 92 -10.96 -2.62 -13.45
N GLY A 93 -11.32 -3.65 -12.68
CA GLY A 93 -11.22 -5.05 -13.11
C GLY A 93 -9.88 -5.73 -12.81
N GLU A 94 -8.77 -4.99 -12.74
CA GLU A 94 -7.44 -5.50 -12.35
C GLU A 94 -6.84 -4.73 -11.16
N CYS A 95 -7.69 -4.12 -10.36
CA CYS A 95 -7.31 -3.26 -9.24
C CYS A 95 -7.06 -4.06 -7.96
N GLY A 96 -5.81 -4.05 -7.47
CA GLY A 96 -5.46 -4.68 -6.20
C GLY A 96 -6.20 -4.08 -5.00
N LEU A 97 -6.58 -2.78 -5.05
CA LEU A 97 -7.38 -2.15 -4.00
C LEU A 97 -8.79 -2.74 -3.94
N GLN A 98 -9.45 -2.93 -5.09
CA GLN A 98 -10.75 -3.62 -5.18
C GLN A 98 -10.66 -5.05 -4.67
N ASN A 99 -9.65 -5.82 -5.11
CA ASN A 99 -9.47 -7.21 -4.71
C ASN A 99 -9.29 -7.37 -3.19
N TYR A 100 -8.45 -6.52 -2.58
CA TYR A 100 -8.26 -6.56 -1.14
C TYR A 100 -9.49 -6.03 -0.38
N TYR A 101 -10.19 -5.03 -0.91
CA TYR A 101 -11.44 -4.58 -0.33
C TYR A 101 -12.48 -5.72 -0.29
N MET A 102 -12.63 -6.47 -1.36
CA MET A 102 -13.56 -7.62 -1.40
C MET A 102 -13.17 -8.74 -0.42
N SER A 103 -11.88 -8.89 -0.12
CA SER A 103 -11.42 -9.95 0.78
C SER A 103 -11.40 -9.58 2.26
N VAL A 104 -11.08 -8.32 2.60
CA VAL A 104 -10.89 -7.89 3.99
C VAL A 104 -11.60 -6.58 4.35
N GLY A 105 -12.20 -5.89 3.39
CA GLY A 105 -12.84 -4.59 3.62
C GLY A 105 -14.14 -4.66 4.43
N LYS A 106 -14.64 -3.48 4.79
CA LYS A 106 -15.96 -3.28 5.38
C LYS A 106 -16.90 -2.70 4.33
N TYR A 107 -18.14 -3.19 4.26
CA TYR A 107 -19.14 -2.69 3.32
C TYR A 107 -19.70 -1.31 3.68
N HIS A 108 -19.49 -0.85 4.91
CA HIS A 108 -19.96 0.44 5.38
C HIS A 108 -18.79 1.33 5.75
N SER A 109 -18.76 2.55 5.20
CA SER A 109 -17.83 3.58 5.63
C SER A 109 -18.18 4.04 7.04
N GLN A 110 -17.17 4.21 7.88
CA GLN A 110 -17.31 4.84 9.21
C GLN A 110 -17.02 6.34 9.15
N MET A 111 -16.72 6.87 7.97
CA MET A 111 -16.45 8.29 7.77
C MET A 111 -17.76 9.07 7.60
N GLU A 112 -18.00 10.01 8.47
CA GLU A 112 -19.16 10.90 8.45
C GLU A 112 -18.91 12.19 7.66
N ARG A 113 -17.63 12.53 7.41
CA ARG A 113 -17.25 13.74 6.69
C ARG A 113 -17.14 13.47 5.18
N PRO A 114 -17.35 14.50 4.34
CA PRO A 114 -17.11 14.37 2.91
C PRO A 114 -15.64 14.03 2.63
N LYS A 115 -15.38 13.33 1.52
CA LYS A 115 -14.02 13.03 1.07
C LYS A 115 -13.28 14.31 0.70
N VAL A 116 -11.98 14.34 0.99
CA VAL A 116 -11.10 15.42 0.52
C VAL A 116 -10.92 15.30 -0.99
N LEU A 117 -11.24 16.38 -1.69
CA LEU A 117 -11.06 16.48 -3.13
C LEU A 117 -9.62 16.93 -3.43
N LYS A 118 -8.99 16.25 -4.40
CA LYS A 118 -7.65 16.57 -4.88
C LYS A 118 -7.69 16.89 -6.37
N PRO A 119 -6.66 17.53 -6.93
CA PRO A 119 -6.59 17.78 -8.37
C PRO A 119 -6.72 16.47 -9.17
N LYS A 120 -7.61 16.49 -10.16
CA LYS A 120 -7.75 15.43 -11.16
C LYS A 120 -7.09 15.85 -12.47
N ALA A 121 -6.69 14.86 -13.26
CA ALA A 121 -6.10 15.09 -14.57
C ALA A 121 -4.92 16.09 -14.53
N LEU A 122 -4.05 15.96 -13.50
CA LEU A 122 -2.86 16.79 -13.37
C LEU A 122 -1.86 16.40 -14.45
N ASP A 123 -1.54 17.33 -15.33
CA ASP A 123 -0.47 17.17 -16.32
C ASP A 123 0.88 17.18 -15.59
N ILE A 124 1.62 16.09 -15.69
CA ILE A 124 2.95 15.91 -15.09
C ILE A 124 4.07 15.90 -16.14
N GLY A 125 3.75 16.30 -17.37
CA GLY A 125 4.68 16.43 -18.49
C GLY A 125 4.59 15.29 -19.50
N GLY A 126 4.97 15.59 -20.74
CA GLY A 126 4.82 14.66 -21.89
C GLY A 126 3.34 14.35 -22.13
N ASP A 127 3.05 13.07 -22.28
CA ASP A 127 1.67 12.58 -22.49
C ASP A 127 1.11 11.93 -21.20
N LEU A 128 1.67 12.31 -20.02
CA LEU A 128 1.29 11.70 -18.74
C LEU A 128 0.36 12.59 -17.93
N VAL A 129 -0.78 12.02 -17.58
CA VAL A 129 -1.79 12.66 -16.73
C VAL A 129 -1.96 11.84 -15.44
N LEU A 130 -1.90 12.52 -14.30
CA LEU A 130 -2.06 11.89 -12.99
C LEU A 130 -3.40 12.28 -12.37
N ASP A 131 -4.18 11.30 -11.96
CA ASP A 131 -5.32 11.50 -11.06
C ASP A 131 -4.86 11.34 -9.61
N THR A 132 -4.75 12.45 -8.89
CA THR A 132 -4.22 12.45 -7.52
C THR A 132 -5.20 11.93 -6.49
N GLU A 133 -6.52 11.91 -6.79
CA GLU A 133 -7.53 11.31 -5.91
C GLU A 133 -7.46 9.78 -5.92
N ARG A 134 -7.21 9.18 -7.10
CA ARG A 134 -7.09 7.73 -7.25
C ARG A 134 -5.76 7.19 -6.70
N CYS A 135 -4.79 8.06 -6.51
CA CYS A 135 -3.47 7.71 -5.98
C CYS A 135 -3.56 7.34 -4.50
N ILE A 136 -3.08 6.13 -4.14
CA ILE A 136 -3.01 5.64 -2.75
C ILE A 136 -1.67 5.98 -2.06
N LEU A 137 -0.84 6.84 -2.66
CA LEU A 137 0.46 7.27 -2.13
C LEU A 137 1.40 6.12 -1.77
N CYS A 138 1.40 5.05 -2.55
CA CYS A 138 2.26 3.89 -2.30
C CYS A 138 3.75 4.15 -2.55
N SER A 139 4.11 5.28 -3.12
CA SER A 139 5.47 5.75 -3.45
C SER A 139 6.26 4.88 -4.44
N ARG A 140 5.65 3.92 -5.13
CA ARG A 140 6.37 3.07 -6.10
C ARG A 140 6.96 3.87 -7.26
N CYS A 141 6.20 4.82 -7.83
CA CYS A 141 6.66 5.68 -8.92
C CYS A 141 7.85 6.56 -8.47
N VAL A 142 7.74 7.21 -7.31
CA VAL A 142 8.81 8.06 -6.78
C VAL A 142 10.08 7.26 -6.53
N ARG A 143 9.97 6.06 -5.93
CA ARG A 143 11.13 5.18 -5.72
C ARG A 143 11.71 4.64 -7.02
N PHE A 144 10.86 4.33 -8.01
CA PHE A 144 11.32 3.92 -9.33
C PHE A 144 12.14 5.03 -9.99
N GLU A 145 11.64 6.26 -9.95
CA GLU A 145 12.34 7.44 -10.47
C GLU A 145 13.69 7.65 -9.79
N SER A 146 13.75 7.54 -8.47
CA SER A 146 14.99 7.78 -7.73
C SER A 146 15.99 6.64 -7.83
N GLU A 147 15.53 5.38 -7.88
CA GLU A 147 16.38 4.19 -7.78
C GLU A 147 16.75 3.60 -9.14
N VAL A 148 15.83 3.61 -10.10
CA VAL A 148 15.99 2.95 -11.41
C VAL A 148 16.34 3.95 -12.50
N THR A 149 15.50 4.95 -12.75
CA THR A 149 15.77 5.96 -13.78
C THR A 149 16.76 7.03 -13.32
N LYS A 150 16.84 7.26 -12.00
CA LYS A 150 17.68 8.29 -11.37
C LYS A 150 17.37 9.71 -11.86
N SER A 151 16.19 9.92 -12.41
CA SER A 151 15.74 11.24 -12.86
C SER A 151 15.33 12.13 -11.71
N GLY A 152 14.73 11.54 -10.65
CA GLY A 152 14.22 12.28 -9.51
C GLY A 152 13.08 13.24 -9.87
N ALA A 153 12.42 13.03 -11.00
CA ALA A 153 11.39 13.92 -11.52
C ALA A 153 10.11 13.95 -10.66
N LEU A 154 9.81 12.84 -9.96
CA LEU A 154 8.61 12.71 -9.14
C LEU A 154 8.92 12.86 -7.65
N GLY A 155 8.06 13.58 -6.95
CA GLY A 155 8.11 13.74 -5.49
C GLY A 155 6.75 13.57 -4.82
N ILE A 156 6.76 13.50 -3.49
CA ILE A 156 5.55 13.60 -2.67
C ILE A 156 5.53 15.02 -2.12
N PHE A 157 4.47 15.76 -2.42
CA PHE A 157 4.25 17.11 -1.99
C PHE A 157 3.15 17.14 -0.94
N ASP A 158 3.17 18.15 -0.10
CA ASP A 158 2.27 18.33 1.02
C ASP A 158 2.31 17.17 2.03
N ARG A 159 1.33 17.11 2.93
CA ARG A 159 1.25 16.12 4.00
C ARG A 159 -0.19 15.82 4.40
N GLY A 160 -0.36 14.69 5.10
CA GLY A 160 -1.68 14.25 5.55
C GLY A 160 -2.60 13.92 4.39
N ASP A 161 -3.83 14.37 4.47
CA ASP A 161 -4.87 14.13 3.48
C ASP A 161 -4.72 14.97 2.20
N HIS A 162 -3.89 16.01 2.24
CA HIS A 162 -3.55 16.83 1.08
C HIS A 162 -2.34 16.32 0.29
N ALA A 163 -1.62 15.32 0.80
CA ALA A 163 -0.44 14.80 0.12
C ALA A 163 -0.75 14.29 -1.30
N ILE A 164 0.09 14.69 -2.26
CA ILE A 164 -0.02 14.30 -3.68
C ILE A 164 1.34 13.90 -4.24
N ILE A 165 1.32 13.15 -5.34
CA ILE A 165 2.49 12.96 -6.20
C ILE A 165 2.51 14.10 -7.21
N GLY A 166 3.68 14.62 -7.51
CA GLY A 166 3.87 15.69 -8.50
C GLY A 166 5.30 15.74 -9.02
N THR A 167 5.57 16.71 -9.88
CA THR A 167 6.90 17.01 -10.42
C THR A 167 7.50 18.25 -9.76
N TYR A 168 8.83 18.36 -9.80
CA TYR A 168 9.54 19.56 -9.34
C TYR A 168 9.54 20.65 -10.40
#